data_d66c471cf02d7f765c24eecc2dd058c4
#
_entry.id   d66c471cf02d7f765c24eecc2dd058c4
#
_cell.length_a   1.000
_cell.length_b   1.000
_cell.length_c   1.000
_cell.angle_alpha   90.00
_cell.angle_beta   90.00
_cell.angle_gamma   90.00
#
_symmetry.space_group_name_H-M   'P 1'
#
loop_
_entity.id
_entity.type
_entity.pdbx_description
1 polymer ?
#
loop_
_entity_poly.entity_id
_entity_poly.type
_entity_poly.pdbx_seq_one_letter_code
_entity_poly.pdbx_strand_id
1 'polypeptide(L)'
;MKDLGIILGIRPDVIRASKIIRLLSENKNITYDFIWSGQHYSENMKDVFFKQLNVPKPDVEFEIDNTNDASTVSSVIKNTFNHLENNKYQAVVFLGDTNTVMGSIGAAQHNIPIVHIEGCMRSYDWRMPEEKYRKTIDHLSDRIYAYLDSYKTQGLNEGISEDIIKVTGNPIVDIIQENQNIFDSGHESLDNNVLNFIGKNEFLLATSHRRENILNIDSLNNIVNLFNSSDMKIVFPAGYKTQEMLKSYDLKLNSNVLMIDPLGYLEFMYLLKNSTFVMSDSGTVVEEACIMNVPSIQMRYSTERPEVYDVNASIKFDPSEKISDFQSYLDKAMKLVDTKWAQPFGDGKASDNIVDDLVELSESNSFHKHNKENYPFDISNSFKE
;
A
#
# COMPACT_ATOMS: atom_id res chain seq x y z
N MET A 1 -22.17 -9.62 19.34
CA MET A 1 -21.86 -9.00 18.06
C MET A 1 -20.71 -8.06 18.32
N LYS A 2 -19.58 -8.16 17.61
CA LYS A 2 -18.51 -7.17 17.67
C LYS A 2 -18.83 -6.01 16.72
N ASP A 3 -18.19 -4.86 16.93
CA ASP A 3 -18.49 -3.70 16.11
C ASP A 3 -17.85 -3.80 14.74
N LEU A 4 -16.56 -4.21 14.67
CA LEU A 4 -15.83 -4.26 13.42
C LEU A 4 -15.22 -5.64 13.12
N GLY A 5 -15.21 -6.04 11.84
CA GLY A 5 -14.34 -7.06 11.30
C GLY A 5 -13.28 -6.40 10.43
N ILE A 6 -12.00 -6.42 10.81
CA ILE A 6 -10.91 -5.78 10.06
C ILE A 6 -10.16 -6.85 9.27
N ILE A 7 -10.26 -6.80 7.94
CA ILE A 7 -9.68 -7.82 7.04
C ILE A 7 -8.48 -7.23 6.31
N LEU A 8 -7.28 -7.75 6.61
CA LEU A 8 -6.01 -7.40 5.98
C LEU A 8 -5.36 -8.64 5.39
N GLY A 9 -4.49 -8.47 4.37
CA GLY A 9 -3.95 -9.64 3.67
C GLY A 9 -2.47 -9.62 3.33
N ILE A 10 -1.84 -8.47 3.35
CA ILE A 10 -0.44 -8.31 2.99
C ILE A 10 0.31 -7.44 3.98
N ARG A 11 1.63 -7.51 3.97
CA ARG A 11 2.49 -6.71 4.88
C ARG A 11 2.28 -5.21 4.80
N PRO A 12 2.21 -4.59 3.61
CA PRO A 12 1.95 -3.15 3.51
C PRO A 12 0.65 -2.73 4.19
N ASP A 13 -0.38 -3.58 4.18
CA ASP A 13 -1.65 -3.29 4.86
C ASP A 13 -1.45 -3.25 6.38
N VAL A 14 -0.67 -4.20 6.93
CA VAL A 14 -0.35 -4.23 8.38
C VAL A 14 0.44 -2.99 8.78
N ILE A 15 1.41 -2.57 7.98
CA ILE A 15 2.20 -1.37 8.26
C ILE A 15 1.26 -0.17 8.37
N ARG A 16 0.43 0.09 7.35
CA ARG A 16 -0.49 1.23 7.31
C ARG A 16 -1.58 1.16 8.37
N ALA A 17 -2.10 -0.04 8.68
CA ALA A 17 -3.13 -0.23 9.70
C ALA A 17 -2.59 -0.30 11.13
N SER A 18 -1.27 -0.39 11.35
CA SER A 18 -0.68 -0.71 12.65
C SER A 18 -1.12 0.25 13.77
N LYS A 19 -1.07 1.56 13.54
CA LYS A 19 -1.52 2.55 14.52
C LYS A 19 -3.04 2.50 14.71
N ILE A 20 -3.81 2.30 13.64
CA ILE A 20 -5.28 2.15 13.71
C ILE A 20 -5.64 0.96 14.61
N ILE A 21 -5.01 -0.20 14.40
CA ILE A 21 -5.27 -1.41 15.20
C ILE A 21 -4.87 -1.19 16.67
N ARG A 22 -3.73 -0.53 16.94
CA ARG A 22 -3.31 -0.21 18.32
C ARG A 22 -4.31 0.71 19.01
N LEU A 23 -4.73 1.80 18.35
CA LEU A 23 -5.72 2.74 18.89
C LEU A 23 -7.06 2.05 19.15
N LEU A 24 -7.53 1.19 18.27
CA LEU A 24 -8.74 0.38 18.47
C LEU A 24 -8.58 -0.60 19.65
N SER A 25 -7.39 -1.21 19.82
CA SER A 25 -7.11 -2.12 20.94
C SER A 25 -7.15 -1.42 22.31
N GLU A 26 -6.79 -0.15 22.35
CA GLU A 26 -6.76 0.68 23.55
C GLU A 26 -8.15 1.32 23.86
N ASN A 27 -9.00 1.42 22.84
CA ASN A 27 -10.32 2.04 22.96
C ASN A 27 -11.34 1.06 23.56
N LYS A 28 -12.03 1.47 24.62
CA LYS A 28 -13.00 0.63 25.34
C LYS A 28 -14.42 0.70 24.76
N ASN A 29 -14.67 1.64 23.85
CA ASN A 29 -16.00 1.92 23.30
C ASN A 29 -16.26 1.16 22.00
N ILE A 30 -15.25 0.48 21.44
CA ILE A 30 -15.36 -0.25 20.19
C ILE A 30 -14.69 -1.62 20.29
N THR A 31 -15.32 -2.63 19.72
CA THR A 31 -14.81 -4.00 19.70
C THR A 31 -14.55 -4.44 18.26
N TYR A 32 -13.50 -5.22 18.02
CA TYR A 32 -13.19 -5.70 16.70
C TYR A 32 -12.63 -7.12 16.71
N ASP A 33 -12.65 -7.77 15.53
CA ASP A 33 -11.83 -8.91 15.19
C ASP A 33 -10.81 -8.50 14.14
N PHE A 34 -9.53 -8.85 14.34
CA PHE A 34 -8.51 -8.75 13.31
C PHE A 34 -8.46 -10.06 12.53
N ILE A 35 -8.78 -10.01 11.25
CA ILE A 35 -8.92 -11.15 10.35
C ILE A 35 -7.80 -11.08 9.31
N TRP A 36 -7.01 -12.15 9.22
CA TRP A 36 -5.98 -12.28 8.19
C TRP A 36 -6.53 -13.05 6.99
N SER A 37 -6.52 -12.43 5.80
CA SER A 37 -7.13 -13.04 4.61
C SER A 37 -6.31 -14.21 4.03
N GLY A 38 -5.07 -14.43 4.49
CA GLY A 38 -4.21 -15.52 4.02
C GLY A 38 -3.47 -15.25 2.71
N GLN A 39 -3.59 -14.07 2.10
CA GLN A 39 -2.93 -13.75 0.84
C GLN A 39 -1.39 -13.85 0.93
N HIS A 40 -0.78 -13.44 2.05
CA HIS A 40 0.61 -13.73 2.38
C HIS A 40 0.69 -14.76 3.52
N TYR A 41 1.26 -15.91 3.24
CA TYR A 41 1.21 -17.10 4.12
C TYR A 41 2.57 -17.52 4.73
N SER A 42 3.71 -16.90 4.34
CA SER A 42 5.00 -17.28 4.92
C SER A 42 5.14 -16.77 6.35
N GLU A 43 5.15 -17.69 7.33
CA GLU A 43 5.19 -17.39 8.77
C GLU A 43 6.36 -16.47 9.15
N ASN A 44 7.56 -16.71 8.61
CA ASN A 44 8.76 -15.91 8.91
C ASN A 44 8.67 -14.44 8.47
N MET A 45 7.77 -14.11 7.55
CA MET A 45 7.59 -12.75 7.04
C MET A 45 6.42 -12.02 7.71
N LYS A 46 5.49 -12.73 8.34
CA LYS A 46 4.29 -12.18 8.99
C LYS A 46 4.58 -11.75 10.43
N ASP A 47 5.12 -12.66 11.24
CA ASP A 47 5.31 -12.47 12.68
C ASP A 47 6.33 -11.36 13.01
N VAL A 48 7.33 -11.15 12.15
CA VAL A 48 8.32 -10.08 12.32
C VAL A 48 7.64 -8.70 12.28
N PHE A 49 6.73 -8.47 11.33
CA PHE A 49 6.04 -7.19 11.18
C PHE A 49 5.08 -6.91 12.33
N PHE A 50 4.30 -7.91 12.77
CA PHE A 50 3.42 -7.75 13.94
C PHE A 50 4.21 -7.37 15.19
N LYS A 51 5.38 -8.01 15.39
CA LYS A 51 6.24 -7.72 16.53
C LYS A 51 6.90 -6.34 16.42
N GLN A 52 7.48 -5.99 15.26
CA GLN A 52 8.17 -4.71 15.04
C GLN A 52 7.23 -3.52 15.17
N LEU A 53 5.97 -3.65 14.75
CA LEU A 53 4.97 -2.59 14.76
C LEU A 53 4.02 -2.66 15.99
N ASN A 54 4.27 -3.60 16.91
CA ASN A 54 3.44 -3.83 18.09
C ASN A 54 1.94 -4.01 17.75
N VAL A 55 1.66 -4.81 16.71
CA VAL A 55 0.31 -5.16 16.27
C VAL A 55 -0.05 -6.54 16.85
N PRO A 56 -1.27 -6.73 17.41
CA PRO A 56 -1.72 -8.03 17.90
C PRO A 56 -1.78 -9.05 16.75
N LYS A 57 -1.65 -10.33 17.11
CA LYS A 57 -1.88 -11.41 16.14
C LYS A 57 -3.33 -11.40 15.68
N PRO A 58 -3.61 -11.87 14.44
CA PRO A 58 -4.98 -12.04 13.99
C PRO A 58 -5.79 -12.96 14.90
N ASP A 59 -7.06 -12.58 15.14
CA ASP A 59 -8.03 -13.42 15.85
C ASP A 59 -8.51 -14.58 14.96
N VAL A 60 -8.52 -14.34 13.64
CA VAL A 60 -8.95 -15.31 12.62
C VAL A 60 -7.98 -15.28 11.44
N GLU A 61 -7.64 -16.45 10.91
CA GLU A 61 -6.87 -16.59 9.68
C GLU A 61 -7.63 -17.44 8.67
N PHE A 62 -7.76 -16.93 7.43
CA PHE A 62 -8.37 -17.67 6.34
C PHE A 62 -7.36 -18.56 5.66
N GLU A 63 -7.78 -19.78 5.31
CA GLU A 63 -7.06 -20.65 4.40
C GLU A 63 -7.48 -20.32 2.97
N ILE A 64 -6.54 -19.97 2.10
CA ILE A 64 -6.81 -19.62 0.71
C ILE A 64 -6.03 -20.48 -0.27
N ASP A 65 -6.62 -20.71 -1.44
CA ASP A 65 -5.97 -21.33 -2.58
C ASP A 65 -5.15 -20.27 -3.33
N ASN A 66 -3.83 -20.35 -3.20
CA ASN A 66 -2.87 -19.46 -3.85
C ASN A 66 -2.30 -20.00 -5.18
N THR A 67 -2.97 -20.97 -5.81
CA THR A 67 -2.51 -21.58 -7.07
C THR A 67 -2.41 -20.55 -8.20
N ASN A 68 -3.35 -19.60 -8.23
CA ASN A 68 -3.37 -18.47 -9.16
C ASN A 68 -4.24 -17.35 -8.59
N ASP A 69 -4.19 -16.16 -9.25
CA ASP A 69 -4.92 -14.98 -8.77
C ASP A 69 -6.43 -15.19 -8.70
N ALA A 70 -7.03 -15.92 -9.65
CA ALA A 70 -8.47 -16.18 -9.64
C ALA A 70 -8.86 -17.08 -8.46
N SER A 71 -8.05 -18.11 -8.16
CA SER A 71 -8.22 -18.97 -6.99
C SER A 71 -8.10 -18.18 -5.68
N THR A 72 -7.09 -17.29 -5.60
CA THR A 72 -6.90 -16.42 -4.43
C THR A 72 -8.12 -15.51 -4.21
N VAL A 73 -8.55 -14.79 -5.23
CA VAL A 73 -9.73 -13.89 -5.16
C VAL A 73 -10.99 -14.66 -4.78
N SER A 74 -11.27 -15.79 -5.44
CA SER A 74 -12.47 -16.59 -5.13
C SER A 74 -12.46 -17.13 -3.71
N SER A 75 -11.29 -17.54 -3.20
CA SER A 75 -11.13 -18.02 -1.82
C SER A 75 -11.38 -16.89 -0.81
N VAL A 76 -10.86 -15.69 -1.05
CA VAL A 76 -11.10 -14.53 -0.18
C VAL A 76 -12.59 -14.19 -0.12
N ILE A 77 -13.27 -14.11 -1.27
CA ILE A 77 -14.72 -13.86 -1.33
C ILE A 77 -15.48 -14.92 -0.52
N LYS A 78 -15.21 -16.20 -0.80
CA LYS A 78 -15.90 -17.34 -0.16
C LYS A 78 -15.65 -17.37 1.35
N ASN A 79 -14.40 -17.18 1.78
CA ASN A 79 -14.08 -17.24 3.20
C ASN A 79 -14.67 -16.07 3.96
N THR A 80 -14.66 -14.86 3.39
CA THR A 80 -15.34 -13.71 3.97
C THR A 80 -16.84 -13.99 4.10
N PHE A 81 -17.48 -14.47 3.04
CA PHE A 81 -18.90 -14.84 3.07
C PHE A 81 -19.20 -15.87 4.19
N ASN A 82 -18.49 -17.00 4.21
CA ASN A 82 -18.69 -18.07 5.19
C ASN A 82 -18.43 -17.59 6.64
N HIS A 83 -17.42 -16.75 6.84
CA HIS A 83 -17.13 -16.19 8.17
C HIS A 83 -18.30 -15.33 8.67
N LEU A 84 -18.88 -14.52 7.80
CA LEU A 84 -19.97 -13.59 8.12
C LEU A 84 -21.34 -14.29 8.31
N GLU A 85 -21.48 -15.55 7.89
CA GLU A 85 -22.68 -16.35 8.24
C GLU A 85 -22.81 -16.52 9.75
N ASN A 86 -21.68 -16.75 10.43
CA ASN A 86 -21.65 -17.09 11.85
C ASN A 86 -21.16 -15.93 12.75
N ASN A 87 -20.54 -14.92 12.18
CA ASN A 87 -19.99 -13.79 12.90
C ASN A 87 -20.63 -12.48 12.40
N LYS A 88 -21.25 -11.75 13.32
CA LYS A 88 -21.96 -10.51 12.99
C LYS A 88 -21.16 -9.30 13.45
N TYR A 89 -21.00 -8.33 12.54
CA TYR A 89 -20.33 -7.05 12.74
C TYR A 89 -21.29 -5.91 12.37
N GLN A 90 -21.06 -4.73 12.91
CA GLN A 90 -21.72 -3.51 12.43
C GLN A 90 -21.14 -3.08 11.08
N ALA A 91 -19.83 -3.28 10.88
CA ALA A 91 -19.17 -3.03 9.61
C ALA A 91 -17.94 -3.93 9.40
N VAL A 92 -17.55 -4.13 8.14
CA VAL A 92 -16.29 -4.80 7.77
C VAL A 92 -15.36 -3.78 7.13
N VAL A 93 -14.13 -3.72 7.64
CA VAL A 93 -13.11 -2.75 7.22
C VAL A 93 -12.08 -3.45 6.33
N PHE A 94 -11.80 -2.88 5.18
CA PHE A 94 -10.74 -3.27 4.26
C PHE A 94 -9.77 -2.11 4.05
N LEU A 95 -8.51 -2.43 3.68
CA LEU A 95 -7.50 -1.44 3.38
C LEU A 95 -6.80 -1.79 2.05
N GLY A 96 -6.58 -0.78 1.21
CA GLY A 96 -5.78 -0.87 0.00
C GLY A 96 -6.53 -1.45 -1.19
N ASP A 97 -5.80 -2.21 -2.03
CA ASP A 97 -6.26 -2.54 -3.38
C ASP A 97 -5.90 -3.97 -3.83
N THR A 98 -5.48 -4.82 -2.91
CA THR A 98 -5.03 -6.18 -3.24
C THR A 98 -6.21 -7.15 -3.37
N ASN A 99 -5.92 -8.42 -3.66
CA ASN A 99 -6.96 -9.47 -3.75
C ASN A 99 -7.86 -9.53 -2.50
N THR A 100 -7.33 -9.08 -1.34
CA THR A 100 -8.05 -9.06 -0.05
C THR A 100 -9.32 -8.22 -0.09
N VAL A 101 -9.29 -7.07 -0.78
CA VAL A 101 -10.46 -6.17 -0.82
C VAL A 101 -11.64 -6.76 -1.59
N MET A 102 -11.41 -7.81 -2.40
CA MET A 102 -12.49 -8.53 -3.07
C MET A 102 -13.37 -9.31 -2.10
N GLY A 103 -12.93 -9.50 -0.84
CA GLY A 103 -13.79 -9.97 0.26
C GLY A 103 -15.01 -9.09 0.52
N SER A 104 -14.96 -7.82 0.10
CA SER A 104 -16.09 -6.91 0.15
C SER A 104 -17.34 -7.43 -0.57
N ILE A 105 -17.17 -8.22 -1.64
CA ILE A 105 -18.28 -8.89 -2.33
C ILE A 105 -18.97 -9.88 -1.37
N GLY A 106 -18.19 -10.63 -0.55
CA GLY A 106 -18.74 -11.52 0.47
C GLY A 106 -19.52 -10.77 1.56
N ALA A 107 -19.02 -9.61 2.00
CA ALA A 107 -19.71 -8.75 2.96
C ALA A 107 -21.00 -8.15 2.37
N ALA A 108 -20.96 -7.69 1.12
CA ALA A 108 -22.13 -7.17 0.41
C ALA A 108 -23.27 -8.19 0.31
N GLN A 109 -22.98 -9.49 0.12
CA GLN A 109 -24.00 -10.55 0.08
C GLN A 109 -24.74 -10.73 1.41
N HIS A 110 -24.12 -10.32 2.53
CA HIS A 110 -24.75 -10.30 3.86
C HIS A 110 -25.37 -8.95 4.22
N ASN A 111 -25.33 -7.98 3.31
CA ASN A 111 -25.76 -6.60 3.56
C ASN A 111 -25.10 -6.00 4.83
N ILE A 112 -23.81 -6.31 5.03
CA ILE A 112 -23.01 -5.73 6.11
C ILE A 112 -22.27 -4.51 5.55
N PRO A 113 -22.33 -3.35 6.22
CA PRO A 113 -21.64 -2.14 5.81
C PRO A 113 -20.15 -2.37 5.56
N ILE A 114 -19.65 -1.76 4.49
CA ILE A 114 -18.26 -1.87 4.06
C ILE A 114 -17.56 -0.54 4.27
N VAL A 115 -16.41 -0.58 4.95
CA VAL A 115 -15.52 0.55 5.16
C VAL A 115 -14.25 0.31 4.35
N HIS A 116 -13.86 1.28 3.51
CA HIS A 116 -12.65 1.20 2.72
C HIS A 116 -11.64 2.28 3.14
N ILE A 117 -10.48 1.88 3.61
CA ILE A 117 -9.33 2.75 3.89
C ILE A 117 -8.41 2.75 2.65
N GLU A 118 -7.91 3.89 2.24
CA GLU A 118 -7.18 4.13 0.98
C GLU A 118 -8.11 4.19 -0.24
N GLY A 119 -9.33 4.66 -0.04
CA GLY A 119 -10.30 4.71 -1.14
C GLY A 119 -10.10 5.88 -2.09
N CYS A 120 -10.71 5.74 -3.25
CA CYS A 120 -10.73 6.73 -4.34
C CYS A 120 -9.37 7.05 -4.98
N MET A 121 -8.30 6.34 -4.66
CA MET A 121 -7.04 6.44 -5.39
C MET A 121 -7.18 5.85 -6.79
N ARG A 122 -6.53 6.47 -7.80
CA ARG A 122 -6.61 6.02 -9.20
C ARG A 122 -5.26 6.15 -9.89
N SER A 123 -4.85 5.08 -10.59
CA SER A 123 -3.75 5.11 -11.56
C SER A 123 -4.25 5.30 -12.99
N TYR A 124 -5.54 5.01 -13.21
CA TYR A 124 -6.18 4.91 -14.52
C TYR A 124 -5.51 3.89 -15.47
N ASP A 125 -4.65 3.04 -14.94
CA ASP A 125 -4.01 1.97 -15.69
C ASP A 125 -4.85 0.70 -15.67
N TRP A 126 -5.65 0.52 -16.70
CA TRP A 126 -6.58 -0.60 -16.79
C TRP A 126 -5.91 -1.97 -16.98
N ARG A 127 -4.57 -2.00 -17.18
CA ARG A 127 -3.78 -3.24 -17.21
C ARG A 127 -3.62 -3.84 -15.81
N MET A 128 -3.71 -3.00 -14.77
CA MET A 128 -3.56 -3.40 -13.38
C MET A 128 -4.88 -3.99 -12.82
N PRO A 129 -4.86 -5.22 -12.27
CA PRO A 129 -6.02 -5.75 -11.53
C PRO A 129 -6.42 -4.85 -10.35
N GLU A 130 -5.44 -4.28 -9.65
CA GLU A 130 -5.63 -3.43 -8.48
C GLU A 130 -6.47 -2.19 -8.79
N GLU A 131 -6.33 -1.61 -9.98
CA GLU A 131 -7.16 -0.48 -10.40
C GLU A 131 -8.65 -0.86 -10.49
N LYS A 132 -8.93 -2.09 -10.93
CA LYS A 132 -10.29 -2.62 -11.00
C LYS A 132 -10.83 -2.95 -9.61
N TYR A 133 -9.97 -3.47 -8.73
CA TYR A 133 -10.34 -3.79 -7.36
C TYR A 133 -10.70 -2.54 -6.56
N ARG A 134 -9.90 -1.46 -6.68
CA ARG A 134 -10.20 -0.17 -6.05
C ARG A 134 -11.58 0.34 -6.44
N LYS A 135 -11.86 0.37 -7.75
CA LYS A 135 -13.18 0.80 -8.25
C LYS A 135 -14.31 -0.07 -7.72
N THR A 136 -14.10 -1.37 -7.65
CA THR A 136 -15.12 -2.31 -7.15
C THR A 136 -15.45 -2.05 -5.69
N ILE A 137 -14.43 -2.00 -4.81
CA ILE A 137 -14.68 -1.80 -3.38
C ILE A 137 -15.19 -0.40 -3.09
N ASP A 138 -14.68 0.65 -3.76
CA ASP A 138 -15.17 2.01 -3.56
C ASP A 138 -16.68 2.12 -3.82
N HIS A 139 -17.18 1.48 -4.90
CA HIS A 139 -18.61 1.49 -5.22
C HIS A 139 -19.47 0.56 -4.35
N LEU A 140 -18.86 -0.37 -3.60
CA LEU A 140 -19.54 -1.22 -2.63
C LEU A 140 -19.52 -0.62 -1.21
N SER A 141 -18.76 0.45 -0.98
CA SER A 141 -18.48 0.97 0.36
C SER A 141 -19.57 1.90 0.87
N ASP A 142 -19.91 1.76 2.15
CA ASP A 142 -20.76 2.67 2.92
C ASP A 142 -19.96 3.80 3.56
N ARG A 143 -18.65 3.61 3.78
CA ARG A 143 -17.71 4.62 4.27
C ARG A 143 -16.36 4.48 3.58
N ILE A 144 -15.80 5.60 3.10
CA ILE A 144 -14.50 5.64 2.42
C ILE A 144 -13.60 6.67 3.13
N TYR A 145 -12.40 6.24 3.50
CA TYR A 145 -11.34 7.13 3.96
C TYR A 145 -10.37 7.38 2.81
N ALA A 146 -10.53 8.54 2.19
CA ALA A 146 -9.61 9.04 1.18
C ALA A 146 -8.43 9.76 1.85
N TYR A 147 -7.24 9.59 1.34
CA TYR A 147 -6.07 10.23 1.93
C TYR A 147 -6.01 11.73 1.64
N LEU A 148 -6.42 12.14 0.45
CA LEU A 148 -6.27 13.51 -0.03
C LEU A 148 -7.58 14.01 -0.66
N ASP A 149 -7.74 15.34 -0.73
CA ASP A 149 -8.89 15.98 -1.42
C ASP A 149 -8.90 15.66 -2.91
N SER A 150 -7.75 15.46 -3.54
CA SER A 150 -7.64 15.00 -4.92
C SER A 150 -8.31 13.64 -5.12
N TYR A 151 -8.13 12.69 -4.16
CA TYR A 151 -8.77 11.38 -4.22
C TYR A 151 -10.28 11.47 -3.97
N LYS A 152 -10.71 12.29 -3.00
CA LYS A 152 -12.14 12.58 -2.82
C LYS A 152 -12.75 13.08 -4.12
N THR A 153 -12.08 14.01 -4.80
CA THR A 153 -12.53 14.55 -6.09
C THR A 153 -12.65 13.46 -7.17
N GLN A 154 -11.72 12.51 -7.21
CA GLN A 154 -11.81 11.35 -8.13
C GLN A 154 -13.05 10.50 -7.84
N GLY A 155 -13.32 10.21 -6.56
CA GLY A 155 -14.52 9.45 -6.16
C GLY A 155 -15.82 10.18 -6.56
N LEU A 156 -15.92 11.49 -6.31
CA LEU A 156 -17.06 12.31 -6.71
C LEU A 156 -17.28 12.30 -8.24
N ASN A 157 -16.20 12.38 -9.03
CA ASN A 157 -16.27 12.32 -10.49
C ASN A 157 -16.73 10.95 -11.02
N GLU A 158 -16.58 9.90 -10.23
CA GLU A 158 -17.08 8.54 -10.55
C GLU A 158 -18.50 8.29 -10.01
N GLY A 159 -19.14 9.30 -9.41
CA GLY A 159 -20.51 9.22 -8.90
C GLY A 159 -20.65 8.66 -7.49
N ILE A 160 -19.56 8.55 -6.75
CA ILE A 160 -19.60 8.17 -5.33
C ILE A 160 -20.14 9.37 -4.54
N SER A 161 -21.04 9.13 -3.58
CA SER A 161 -21.67 10.17 -2.80
C SER A 161 -20.68 10.85 -1.85
N GLU A 162 -20.79 12.18 -1.71
CA GLU A 162 -19.87 12.97 -0.89
C GLU A 162 -19.93 12.60 0.58
N ASP A 163 -21.10 12.24 1.09
CA ASP A 163 -21.35 11.97 2.52
C ASP A 163 -20.68 10.69 3.01
N ILE A 164 -20.30 9.76 2.11
CA ILE A 164 -19.56 8.55 2.48
C ILE A 164 -18.04 8.71 2.39
N ILE A 165 -17.52 9.79 1.77
CA ILE A 165 -16.09 10.01 1.61
C ILE A 165 -15.58 11.01 2.66
N LYS A 166 -14.68 10.56 3.54
CA LYS A 166 -13.95 11.41 4.51
C LYS A 166 -12.48 11.49 4.15
N VAL A 167 -11.94 12.70 4.04
CA VAL A 167 -10.50 12.91 3.87
C VAL A 167 -9.83 12.87 5.23
N THR A 168 -8.82 12.01 5.38
CA THR A 168 -8.19 11.73 6.69
C THR A 168 -6.68 11.99 6.72
N GLY A 169 -6.02 12.11 5.57
CA GLY A 169 -4.57 11.96 5.46
C GLY A 169 -4.17 10.49 5.27
N ASN A 170 -2.89 10.26 5.02
CA ASN A 170 -2.34 8.92 4.79
C ASN A 170 -1.76 8.36 6.10
N PRO A 171 -2.22 7.22 6.61
CA PRO A 171 -1.71 6.59 7.83
C PRO A 171 -0.21 6.30 7.83
N ILE A 172 0.43 6.17 6.65
CA ILE A 172 1.88 5.96 6.58
C ILE A 172 2.68 7.16 7.13
N VAL A 173 2.11 8.38 7.07
CA VAL A 173 2.72 9.57 7.66
C VAL A 173 2.82 9.42 9.18
N ASP A 174 1.74 8.93 9.80
CA ASP A 174 1.68 8.69 11.24
C ASP A 174 2.75 7.69 11.66
N ILE A 175 2.87 6.58 10.90
CA ILE A 175 3.81 5.49 11.19
C ILE A 175 5.25 5.98 11.06
N ILE A 176 5.56 6.75 10.04
CA ILE A 176 6.92 7.29 9.84
C ILE A 176 7.27 8.28 10.94
N GLN A 177 6.36 9.21 11.29
CA GLN A 177 6.59 10.18 12.36
C GLN A 177 6.80 9.51 13.73
N GLU A 178 5.99 8.51 14.04
CA GLU A 178 6.05 7.77 15.31
C GLU A 178 7.33 6.94 15.45
N ASN A 179 7.86 6.42 14.33
CA ASN A 179 8.96 5.47 14.32
C ASN A 179 10.30 6.03 13.84
N GLN A 180 10.43 7.33 13.58
CA GLN A 180 11.66 7.94 13.06
C GLN A 180 12.92 7.57 13.84
N ASN A 181 12.83 7.55 15.19
CA ASN A 181 13.95 7.18 16.05
C ASN A 181 14.25 5.67 16.03
N ILE A 182 13.22 4.84 15.78
CA ILE A 182 13.35 3.38 15.76
C ILE A 182 14.00 2.93 14.45
N PHE A 183 13.81 3.66 13.36
CA PHE A 183 14.44 3.32 12.07
C PHE A 183 15.97 3.31 12.15
N ASP A 184 16.57 4.12 13.01
CA ASP A 184 18.02 4.13 13.22
C ASP A 184 18.54 2.80 13.82
N SER A 185 17.70 2.04 14.54
CA SER A 185 18.04 0.71 15.05
C SER A 185 18.04 -0.38 13.97
N GLY A 186 17.47 -0.10 12.80
CA GLY A 186 17.43 -1.07 11.69
C GLY A 186 18.82 -1.55 11.24
N HIS A 187 19.87 -0.75 11.46
CA HIS A 187 21.24 -1.14 11.14
C HIS A 187 21.74 -2.33 11.97
N GLU A 188 21.21 -2.55 13.19
CA GLU A 188 21.62 -3.64 14.09
C GLU A 188 21.24 -5.02 13.54
N SER A 189 20.19 -5.06 12.72
CA SER A 189 19.68 -6.28 12.09
C SER A 189 20.18 -6.49 10.66
N LEU A 190 20.89 -5.51 10.08
CA LEU A 190 21.46 -5.65 8.75
C LEU A 190 22.66 -6.60 8.74
N ASP A 191 22.74 -7.39 7.67
CA ASP A 191 23.90 -8.25 7.43
C ASP A 191 25.19 -7.43 7.30
N ASN A 192 26.28 -7.92 7.88
CA ASN A 192 27.59 -7.29 7.81
C ASN A 192 28.08 -7.08 6.36
N ASN A 193 27.65 -7.92 5.40
CA ASN A 193 27.98 -7.73 3.99
C ASN A 193 27.36 -6.44 3.46
N VAL A 194 26.12 -6.10 3.85
CA VAL A 194 25.46 -4.86 3.47
C VAL A 194 26.18 -3.66 4.07
N LEU A 195 26.45 -3.72 5.38
CA LEU A 195 27.16 -2.65 6.10
C LEU A 195 28.58 -2.41 5.55
N ASN A 196 29.32 -3.48 5.25
CA ASN A 196 30.64 -3.39 4.63
C ASN A 196 30.55 -2.88 3.18
N PHE A 197 29.54 -3.27 2.44
CA PHE A 197 29.33 -2.79 1.07
C PHE A 197 29.06 -1.30 1.04
N ILE A 198 28.10 -0.80 1.79
CA ILE A 198 27.82 0.65 1.84
C ILE A 198 29.01 1.42 2.46
N GLY A 199 29.60 0.91 3.56
CA GLY A 199 30.70 1.55 4.27
C GLY A 199 30.30 2.93 4.81
N LYS A 200 31.16 3.94 4.58
CA LYS A 200 30.89 5.35 4.93
C LYS A 200 30.53 6.20 3.70
N ASN A 201 30.30 5.56 2.57
CA ASN A 201 30.03 6.25 1.32
C ASN A 201 28.52 6.45 1.14
N GLU A 202 28.18 7.42 0.31
CA GLU A 202 26.82 7.57 -0.21
C GLU A 202 26.45 6.34 -1.04
N PHE A 203 25.19 5.94 -0.96
CA PHE A 203 24.65 4.78 -1.69
C PHE A 203 23.23 5.05 -2.15
N LEU A 204 22.76 4.27 -3.09
CA LEU A 204 21.39 4.23 -3.58
C LEU A 204 20.68 2.99 -3.05
N LEU A 205 19.38 3.12 -2.81
CA LEU A 205 18.50 1.99 -2.54
C LEU A 205 17.70 1.68 -3.81
N ALA A 206 17.50 0.41 -4.13
CA ALA A 206 16.66 0.02 -5.26
C ALA A 206 15.68 -1.09 -4.88
N THR A 207 14.46 -1.06 -5.43
CA THR A 207 13.52 -2.19 -5.38
C THR A 207 12.75 -2.33 -6.69
N SER A 208 12.47 -3.55 -7.12
CA SER A 208 11.61 -3.83 -8.27
C SER A 208 10.90 -5.17 -8.07
N HIS A 209 9.57 -5.18 -8.14
CA HIS A 209 8.75 -6.36 -7.92
C HIS A 209 7.42 -6.34 -8.70
N ARG A 210 7.10 -5.23 -9.38
CA ARG A 210 5.88 -5.13 -10.19
C ARG A 210 5.89 -6.10 -11.35
N ARG A 211 4.80 -6.84 -11.54
CA ARG A 211 4.67 -7.88 -12.58
C ARG A 211 4.92 -7.34 -13.98
N GLU A 212 4.37 -6.17 -14.28
CA GLU A 212 4.54 -5.48 -15.55
C GLU A 212 6.01 -5.18 -15.88
N ASN A 213 6.85 -5.02 -14.87
CA ASN A 213 8.29 -4.80 -15.01
C ASN A 213 9.07 -6.11 -15.07
N ILE A 214 8.87 -6.99 -14.07
CA ILE A 214 9.73 -8.17 -13.90
C ILE A 214 9.39 -9.31 -14.85
N LEU A 215 8.15 -9.41 -15.36
CA LEU A 215 7.73 -10.43 -16.32
C LEU A 215 7.97 -10.01 -17.79
N ASN A 216 8.36 -8.77 -18.02
CA ASN A 216 8.73 -8.26 -19.34
C ASN A 216 10.24 -8.08 -19.41
N ILE A 217 10.88 -8.83 -20.33
CA ILE A 217 12.34 -8.84 -20.47
C ILE A 217 12.92 -7.46 -20.81
N ASP A 218 12.25 -6.70 -21.67
CA ASP A 218 12.72 -5.38 -22.09
C ASP A 218 12.64 -4.39 -20.93
N SER A 219 11.53 -4.41 -20.18
CA SER A 219 11.35 -3.55 -18.99
C SER A 219 12.37 -3.89 -17.91
N LEU A 220 12.56 -5.18 -17.60
CA LEU A 220 13.54 -5.59 -16.59
C LEU A 220 14.97 -5.28 -17.02
N ASN A 221 15.29 -5.44 -18.31
CA ASN A 221 16.58 -5.05 -18.85
C ASN A 221 16.85 -3.54 -18.77
N ASN A 222 15.83 -2.71 -19.02
CA ASN A 222 15.94 -1.27 -18.84
C ASN A 222 16.19 -0.88 -17.38
N ILE A 223 15.55 -1.56 -16.42
CA ILE A 223 15.81 -1.37 -14.98
C ILE A 223 17.26 -1.77 -14.63
N VAL A 224 17.73 -2.92 -15.11
CA VAL A 224 19.12 -3.37 -14.91
C VAL A 224 20.11 -2.37 -15.53
N ASN A 225 19.84 -1.87 -16.73
CA ASN A 225 20.70 -0.87 -17.36
C ASN A 225 20.72 0.46 -16.60
N LEU A 226 19.59 0.89 -16.01
CA LEU A 226 19.55 2.05 -15.12
C LEU A 226 20.48 1.84 -13.91
N PHE A 227 20.41 0.68 -13.25
CA PHE A 227 21.28 0.37 -12.12
C PHE A 227 22.75 0.31 -12.53
N ASN A 228 23.05 -0.35 -13.63
CA ASN A 228 24.41 -0.53 -14.14
C ASN A 228 25.05 0.77 -14.67
N SER A 229 24.22 1.79 -14.98
CA SER A 229 24.73 3.11 -15.42
C SER A 229 25.18 3.98 -14.25
N SER A 230 24.91 3.60 -13.01
CA SER A 230 25.34 4.35 -11.83
C SER A 230 26.78 4.04 -11.44
N ASP A 231 27.54 5.08 -11.12
CA ASP A 231 28.87 4.95 -10.47
C ASP A 231 28.75 4.75 -8.95
N MET A 232 27.55 4.98 -8.37
CA MET A 232 27.30 4.84 -6.94
C MET A 232 26.98 3.37 -6.61
N LYS A 233 27.26 2.99 -5.36
CA LYS A 233 26.83 1.70 -4.81
C LYS A 233 25.32 1.65 -4.71
N ILE A 234 24.72 0.50 -5.06
CA ILE A 234 23.28 0.27 -5.00
C ILE A 234 23.01 -0.95 -4.11
N VAL A 235 22.23 -0.80 -3.07
CA VAL A 235 21.66 -1.92 -2.32
C VAL A 235 20.31 -2.27 -2.92
N PHE A 236 20.16 -3.51 -3.35
CA PHE A 236 18.96 -3.98 -4.04
C PHE A 236 18.31 -5.17 -3.32
N PRO A 237 17.45 -4.93 -2.30
CA PRO A 237 16.58 -5.95 -1.76
C PRO A 237 15.59 -6.42 -2.81
N ALA A 238 15.84 -7.60 -3.39
CA ALA A 238 15.06 -8.15 -4.50
C ALA A 238 14.15 -9.28 -4.02
N GLY A 239 12.85 -9.21 -4.36
CA GLY A 239 11.92 -10.31 -4.11
C GLY A 239 12.35 -11.57 -4.87
N TYR A 240 12.03 -12.76 -4.33
CA TYR A 240 12.45 -14.05 -4.93
C TYR A 240 12.04 -14.19 -6.40
N LYS A 241 10.84 -13.67 -6.76
CA LYS A 241 10.40 -13.68 -8.16
C LYS A 241 11.27 -12.80 -9.05
N THR A 242 11.69 -11.64 -8.56
CA THR A 242 12.61 -10.73 -9.29
C THR A 242 13.97 -11.41 -9.50
N GLN A 243 14.52 -12.06 -8.46
CA GLN A 243 15.78 -12.82 -8.56
C GLN A 243 15.68 -13.96 -9.60
N GLU A 244 14.56 -14.70 -9.58
CA GLU A 244 14.27 -15.75 -10.56
C GLU A 244 14.25 -15.20 -11.99
N MET A 245 13.56 -14.07 -12.21
CA MET A 245 13.46 -13.48 -13.55
C MET A 245 14.78 -12.92 -14.06
N LEU A 246 15.57 -12.25 -13.22
CA LEU A 246 16.92 -11.81 -13.55
C LEU A 246 17.78 -12.98 -14.03
N LYS A 247 17.72 -14.11 -13.31
CA LYS A 247 18.44 -15.32 -13.67
C LYS A 247 17.91 -15.96 -14.97
N SER A 248 16.59 -16.03 -15.14
CA SER A 248 15.97 -16.67 -16.32
C SER A 248 16.23 -15.90 -17.60
N TYR A 249 16.35 -14.57 -17.54
CA TYR A 249 16.66 -13.69 -18.66
C TYR A 249 18.16 -13.46 -18.87
N ASP A 250 19.04 -14.10 -18.06
CA ASP A 250 20.50 -13.89 -18.04
C ASP A 250 20.92 -12.42 -17.93
N LEU A 251 20.15 -11.62 -17.17
CA LEU A 251 20.44 -10.20 -16.92
C LEU A 251 21.46 -10.07 -15.80
N LYS A 252 22.54 -9.30 -16.03
CA LYS A 252 23.68 -9.19 -15.12
C LYS A 252 23.75 -7.82 -14.48
N LEU A 253 23.86 -7.82 -13.16
CA LEU A 253 24.15 -6.64 -12.37
C LEU A 253 25.67 -6.44 -12.28
N ASN A 254 26.10 -5.19 -12.39
CA ASN A 254 27.49 -4.82 -12.20
C ASN A 254 27.91 -4.90 -10.72
N SER A 255 29.22 -4.83 -10.45
CA SER A 255 29.80 -4.92 -9.10
C SER A 255 29.40 -3.77 -8.14
N ASN A 256 28.85 -2.67 -8.66
CA ASN A 256 28.30 -1.58 -7.89
C ASN A 256 26.91 -1.90 -7.33
N VAL A 257 26.26 -3.02 -7.73
CA VAL A 257 24.92 -3.42 -7.26
C VAL A 257 25.04 -4.65 -6.34
N LEU A 258 24.68 -4.49 -5.09
CA LEU A 258 24.56 -5.59 -4.14
C LEU A 258 23.09 -6.04 -4.08
N MET A 259 22.77 -7.12 -4.76
CA MET A 259 21.47 -7.77 -4.65
C MET A 259 21.43 -8.64 -3.37
N ILE A 260 20.37 -8.47 -2.57
CA ILE A 260 20.15 -9.19 -1.31
C ILE A 260 18.71 -9.70 -1.23
N ASP A 261 18.44 -10.59 -0.31
CA ASP A 261 17.09 -11.05 0.01
C ASP A 261 16.21 -9.92 0.56
N PRO A 262 14.87 -10.07 0.51
CA PRO A 262 13.94 -9.10 1.07
C PRO A 262 14.23 -8.83 2.55
N LEU A 263 14.17 -7.56 2.93
CA LEU A 263 14.42 -7.07 4.29
C LEU A 263 13.14 -6.96 5.12
N GLY A 264 13.31 -6.90 6.44
CA GLY A 264 12.28 -6.42 7.36
C GLY A 264 12.03 -4.92 7.19
N TYR A 265 10.95 -4.43 7.85
CA TYR A 265 10.56 -3.02 7.68
C TYR A 265 11.59 -2.05 8.25
N LEU A 266 12.12 -2.31 9.44
CA LEU A 266 13.07 -1.42 10.09
C LEU A 266 14.40 -1.33 9.33
N GLU A 267 14.90 -2.47 8.85
CA GLU A 267 16.12 -2.55 8.04
C GLU A 267 15.95 -1.79 6.72
N PHE A 268 14.79 -1.96 6.07
CA PHE A 268 14.47 -1.26 4.84
C PHE A 268 14.38 0.25 5.05
N MET A 269 13.67 0.69 6.09
CA MET A 269 13.51 2.12 6.42
C MET A 269 14.82 2.77 6.84
N TYR A 270 15.71 2.03 7.52
CA TYR A 270 17.07 2.50 7.78
C TYR A 270 17.83 2.78 6.47
N LEU A 271 17.81 1.83 5.53
CA LEU A 271 18.47 2.01 4.23
C LEU A 271 17.83 3.16 3.44
N LEU A 272 16.50 3.26 3.42
CA LEU A 272 15.78 4.33 2.75
C LEU A 272 16.19 5.71 3.30
N LYS A 273 16.13 5.87 4.62
CA LYS A 273 16.48 7.12 5.32
C LYS A 273 17.91 7.59 5.01
N ASN A 274 18.84 6.64 4.86
CA ASN A 274 20.26 6.93 4.68
C ASN A 274 20.73 6.86 3.22
N SER A 275 19.85 6.53 2.27
CA SER A 275 20.18 6.52 0.85
C SER A 275 20.18 7.93 0.26
N THR A 276 21.02 8.16 -0.73
CA THR A 276 21.06 9.43 -1.47
C THR A 276 19.75 9.67 -2.23
N PHE A 277 19.26 8.63 -2.89
CA PHE A 277 17.90 8.53 -3.43
C PHE A 277 17.52 7.07 -3.61
N VAL A 278 16.23 6.81 -3.82
CA VAL A 278 15.72 5.45 -4.07
C VAL A 278 15.20 5.29 -5.50
N MET A 279 15.42 4.12 -6.10
CA MET A 279 14.83 3.69 -7.38
C MET A 279 13.80 2.60 -7.11
N SER A 280 12.53 2.85 -7.40
CA SER A 280 11.47 1.91 -7.01
C SER A 280 10.29 1.87 -7.98
N ASP A 281 9.72 0.68 -8.17
CA ASP A 281 8.42 0.50 -8.80
C ASP A 281 7.27 0.37 -7.77
N SER A 282 7.59 0.40 -6.47
CA SER A 282 6.62 0.37 -5.38
C SER A 282 6.02 1.76 -5.13
N GLY A 283 4.69 1.87 -5.17
CA GLY A 283 4.01 3.11 -4.81
C GLY A 283 4.25 3.50 -3.35
N THR A 284 4.21 2.54 -2.43
CA THR A 284 4.44 2.78 -0.99
C THR A 284 5.86 3.28 -0.71
N VAL A 285 6.88 2.68 -1.33
CA VAL A 285 8.28 3.12 -1.14
C VAL A 285 8.50 4.56 -1.63
N VAL A 286 7.84 4.94 -2.73
CA VAL A 286 7.92 6.31 -3.25
C VAL A 286 7.21 7.31 -2.33
N GLU A 287 6.09 6.93 -1.71
CA GLU A 287 5.44 7.73 -0.66
C GLU A 287 6.35 7.89 0.56
N GLU A 288 6.88 6.78 1.08
CA GLU A 288 7.77 6.77 2.25
C GLU A 288 9.01 7.64 2.00
N ALA A 289 9.62 7.52 0.82
CA ALA A 289 10.74 8.36 0.40
C ALA A 289 10.36 9.85 0.40
N CYS A 290 9.22 10.21 -0.20
CA CYS A 290 8.74 11.59 -0.25
C CYS A 290 8.51 12.15 1.16
N ILE A 291 7.90 11.39 2.07
CA ILE A 291 7.66 11.80 3.47
C ILE A 291 8.98 12.00 4.22
N MET A 292 10.00 11.20 3.94
CA MET A 292 11.32 11.28 4.59
C MET A 292 12.27 12.29 3.93
N ASN A 293 11.82 13.04 2.92
CA ASN A 293 12.64 13.95 2.12
C ASN A 293 13.83 13.25 1.41
N VAL A 294 13.62 11.99 0.99
CA VAL A 294 14.53 11.23 0.14
C VAL A 294 14.01 11.28 -1.30
N PRO A 295 14.78 11.77 -2.28
CA PRO A 295 14.36 11.77 -3.67
C PRO A 295 14.13 10.35 -4.21
N SER A 296 13.31 10.23 -5.26
CA SER A 296 13.08 8.93 -5.87
C SER A 296 13.11 8.97 -7.40
N ILE A 297 13.45 7.82 -8.00
CA ILE A 297 13.13 7.50 -9.39
C ILE A 297 12.02 6.45 -9.35
N GLN A 298 10.82 6.84 -9.77
CA GLN A 298 9.69 5.92 -9.85
C GLN A 298 9.73 5.17 -11.17
N MET A 299 9.99 3.86 -11.11
CA MET A 299 10.17 2.99 -12.29
C MET A 299 8.82 2.41 -12.74
N ARG A 300 7.93 3.28 -13.26
CA ARG A 300 6.56 2.90 -13.65
C ARG A 300 6.05 3.73 -14.83
N TYR A 301 5.15 3.10 -15.62
CA TYR A 301 4.36 3.77 -16.66
C TYR A 301 3.35 4.74 -16.03
N SER A 302 2.59 4.28 -15.04
CA SER A 302 1.51 5.02 -14.36
C SER A 302 1.71 5.01 -12.85
N THR A 303 1.06 5.93 -12.16
CA THR A 303 1.08 5.99 -10.70
C THR A 303 -0.28 6.41 -10.16
N GLU A 304 -0.63 5.88 -9.02
CA GLU A 304 -1.76 6.35 -8.21
C GLU A 304 -1.37 7.47 -7.22
N ARG A 305 -0.12 7.94 -7.30
CA ARG A 305 0.48 8.94 -6.38
C ARG A 305 1.17 10.06 -7.16
N PRO A 306 0.42 10.83 -7.99
CA PRO A 306 1.01 11.91 -8.79
C PRO A 306 1.60 13.03 -7.93
N GLU A 307 1.18 13.16 -6.68
CA GLU A 307 1.57 14.20 -5.73
C GLU A 307 3.09 14.24 -5.50
N VAL A 308 3.80 13.10 -5.62
CA VAL A 308 5.26 13.06 -5.50
C VAL A 308 5.96 13.85 -6.60
N TYR A 309 5.33 13.97 -7.77
CA TYR A 309 5.83 14.80 -8.86
C TYR A 309 5.47 16.27 -8.67
N ASP A 310 4.28 16.55 -8.14
CA ASP A 310 3.81 17.93 -7.90
C ASP A 310 4.73 18.67 -6.93
N VAL A 311 5.29 17.96 -5.95
CA VAL A 311 6.27 18.51 -5.00
C VAL A 311 7.73 18.36 -5.45
N ASN A 312 7.96 17.85 -6.67
CA ASN A 312 9.31 17.57 -7.21
C ASN A 312 10.14 16.61 -6.33
N ALA A 313 9.51 15.61 -5.71
CA ALA A 313 10.19 14.61 -4.90
C ALA A 313 10.63 13.38 -5.74
N SER A 314 10.14 13.24 -6.97
CA SER A 314 10.36 12.05 -7.77
C SER A 314 10.60 12.35 -9.25
N ILE A 315 11.40 11.49 -9.88
CA ILE A 315 11.60 11.45 -11.33
C ILE A 315 10.86 10.24 -11.88
N LYS A 316 10.09 10.44 -12.95
CA LYS A 316 9.46 9.33 -13.67
C LYS A 316 10.47 8.64 -14.58
N PHE A 317 10.56 7.33 -14.49
CA PHE A 317 11.26 6.44 -15.40
C PHE A 317 10.29 5.35 -15.86
N ASP A 318 9.94 5.33 -17.12
CA ASP A 318 9.08 4.30 -17.69
C ASP A 318 9.93 3.17 -18.29
N PRO A 319 10.01 2.00 -17.64
CA PRO A 319 10.85 0.90 -18.12
C PRO A 319 10.36 0.29 -19.44
N SER A 320 9.12 0.57 -19.85
CA SER A 320 8.56 0.02 -21.10
C SER A 320 8.94 0.83 -22.35
N GLU A 321 9.53 2.01 -22.17
CA GLU A 321 9.96 2.87 -23.28
C GLU A 321 11.34 2.47 -23.83
N LYS A 322 11.64 2.94 -25.04
CA LYS A 322 13.00 2.86 -25.59
C LYS A 322 13.87 3.94 -24.99
N ILE A 323 14.81 3.52 -24.16
CA ILE A 323 15.69 4.43 -23.41
C ILE A 323 17.10 4.34 -24.01
N SER A 324 17.67 5.49 -24.35
CA SER A 324 19.02 5.61 -24.90
C SER A 324 20.02 6.27 -23.96
N ASP A 325 19.53 6.97 -22.91
CA ASP A 325 20.35 7.71 -21.97
C ASP A 325 19.83 7.50 -20.54
N PHE A 326 20.34 6.45 -19.90
CA PHE A 326 20.01 6.11 -18.50
C PHE A 326 20.64 7.09 -17.50
N GLN A 327 21.84 7.63 -17.84
CA GLN A 327 22.55 8.56 -16.96
C GLN A 327 21.73 9.83 -16.71
N SER A 328 21.00 10.32 -17.70
CA SER A 328 20.17 11.52 -17.54
C SER A 328 19.11 11.41 -16.43
N TYR A 329 18.59 10.21 -16.15
CA TYR A 329 17.64 9.99 -15.04
C TYR A 329 18.34 10.07 -13.69
N LEU A 330 19.54 9.48 -13.57
CA LEU A 330 20.36 9.53 -12.37
C LEU A 330 20.77 10.98 -12.07
N ASP A 331 21.22 11.73 -13.09
CA ASP A 331 21.59 13.14 -12.96
C ASP A 331 20.41 14.03 -12.53
N LYS A 332 19.21 13.74 -13.04
CA LYS A 332 17.99 14.43 -12.61
C LYS A 332 17.65 14.13 -11.15
N ALA A 333 17.76 12.88 -10.71
CA ALA A 333 17.54 12.51 -9.32
C ALA A 333 18.57 13.13 -8.38
N MET A 334 19.84 13.17 -8.77
CA MET A 334 20.90 13.85 -8.02
C MET A 334 20.62 15.34 -7.79
N LYS A 335 20.00 16.03 -8.74
CA LYS A 335 19.61 17.43 -8.57
C LYS A 335 18.51 17.65 -7.53
N LEU A 336 17.76 16.60 -7.18
CA LEU A 336 16.73 16.66 -6.14
C LEU A 336 17.29 16.47 -4.73
N VAL A 337 18.52 15.94 -4.57
CA VAL A 337 19.10 15.59 -3.26
C VAL A 337 19.17 16.79 -2.32
N ASP A 338 19.53 17.95 -2.86
CA ASP A 338 19.63 19.20 -2.09
C ASP A 338 18.30 19.97 -1.99
N THR A 339 17.23 19.46 -2.62
CA THR A 339 15.93 20.12 -2.56
C THR A 339 15.17 19.72 -1.30
N LYS A 340 14.28 20.59 -0.85
CA LYS A 340 13.37 20.32 0.25
C LYS A 340 11.95 20.61 -0.21
N TRP A 341 11.04 19.75 0.19
CA TRP A 341 9.61 19.90 -0.09
C TRP A 341 8.79 19.63 1.17
N ALA A 342 7.58 20.18 1.22
CA ALA A 342 6.59 19.75 2.19
C ALA A 342 5.91 18.49 1.64
N GLN A 343 5.96 17.39 2.38
CA GLN A 343 5.31 16.17 1.95
C GLN A 343 3.78 16.38 1.87
N PRO A 344 3.09 15.87 0.82
CA PRO A 344 1.70 16.22 0.54
C PRO A 344 0.68 15.29 1.22
N PHE A 345 1.11 14.25 1.94
CA PHE A 345 0.26 13.11 2.33
C PHE A 345 -0.48 13.28 3.67
N GLY A 346 -0.38 14.42 4.33
CA GLY A 346 -1.11 14.71 5.57
C GLY A 346 -0.22 15.13 6.74
N ASP A 347 -0.82 15.30 7.90
CA ASP A 347 -0.20 15.91 9.09
C ASP A 347 0.21 14.90 10.18
N GLY A 348 0.03 13.60 9.96
CA GLY A 348 0.34 12.55 10.92
C GLY A 348 -0.78 12.25 11.92
N LYS A 349 -2.01 12.58 11.58
CA LYS A 349 -3.21 12.31 12.39
C LYS A 349 -4.25 11.44 11.68
N ALA A 350 -3.86 10.80 10.58
CA ALA A 350 -4.79 10.02 9.77
C ALA A 350 -5.40 8.87 10.56
N SER A 351 -4.58 8.13 11.31
CA SER A 351 -5.04 6.99 12.12
C SER A 351 -6.00 7.43 13.22
N ASP A 352 -5.71 8.54 13.90
CA ASP A 352 -6.58 9.11 14.92
C ASP A 352 -7.93 9.53 14.30
N ASN A 353 -7.91 10.26 13.17
CA ASN A 353 -9.12 10.69 12.46
C ASN A 353 -9.99 9.52 11.99
N ILE A 354 -9.37 8.40 11.56
CA ILE A 354 -10.08 7.19 11.14
C ILE A 354 -10.72 6.52 12.36
N VAL A 355 -9.98 6.35 13.45
CA VAL A 355 -10.49 5.66 14.65
C VAL A 355 -11.60 6.46 15.30
N ASP A 356 -11.47 7.79 15.45
CA ASP A 356 -12.50 8.65 15.99
C ASP A 356 -13.81 8.53 15.20
N ASP A 357 -13.74 8.53 13.87
CA ASP A 357 -14.90 8.36 12.99
C ASP A 357 -15.52 6.96 13.10
N LEU A 358 -14.70 5.90 13.17
CA LEU A 358 -15.18 4.53 13.36
C LEU A 358 -15.92 4.37 14.70
N VAL A 359 -15.41 4.98 15.76
CA VAL A 359 -16.06 4.97 17.09
C VAL A 359 -17.39 5.72 17.03
N GLU A 360 -17.42 6.93 16.46
CA GLU A 360 -18.65 7.71 16.31
C GLU A 360 -19.72 6.95 15.51
N LEU A 361 -19.35 6.34 14.39
CA LEU A 361 -20.25 5.55 13.55
C LEU A 361 -20.77 4.30 14.28
N SER A 362 -19.91 3.64 15.06
CA SER A 362 -20.29 2.49 15.85
C SER A 362 -21.26 2.84 16.98
N GLU A 363 -20.96 3.88 17.77
CA GLU A 363 -21.81 4.34 18.87
C GLU A 363 -23.18 4.83 18.39
N SER A 364 -23.22 5.48 17.23
CA SER A 364 -24.46 5.95 16.61
C SER A 364 -25.19 4.91 15.75
N ASN A 365 -24.59 3.72 15.56
CA ASN A 365 -25.07 2.66 14.63
C ASN A 365 -25.37 3.21 13.22
N SER A 366 -24.45 4.03 12.69
CA SER A 366 -24.64 4.82 11.49
C SER A 366 -23.77 4.40 10.31
N PHE A 367 -23.26 3.16 10.30
CA PHE A 367 -22.45 2.66 9.16
C PHE A 367 -23.26 2.54 7.88
N HIS A 368 -24.55 2.20 7.92
CA HIS A 368 -25.40 2.18 6.74
C HIS A 368 -25.75 3.60 6.28
N LYS A 369 -25.15 4.03 5.18
CA LYS A 369 -25.43 5.32 4.55
C LYS A 369 -26.38 5.24 3.34
N HIS A 370 -26.45 4.07 2.69
CA HIS A 370 -27.22 3.88 1.44
C HIS A 370 -28.73 3.59 1.64
N ASN A 371 -29.31 3.92 2.80
CA ASN A 371 -30.76 3.83 3.00
C ASN A 371 -31.57 4.88 2.22
N LYS A 372 -30.87 5.81 1.52
CA LYS A 372 -31.47 6.81 0.64
C LYS A 372 -30.77 6.72 -0.71
N GLU A 373 -31.35 5.94 -1.60
CA GLU A 373 -30.94 5.98 -3.00
C GLU A 373 -31.31 7.37 -3.55
N ASN A 374 -30.31 8.14 -3.93
CA ASN A 374 -30.49 9.40 -4.62
C ASN A 374 -30.78 9.11 -6.09
N TYR A 375 -32.02 8.80 -6.41
CA TYR A 375 -32.43 8.69 -7.78
C TYR A 375 -32.36 10.08 -8.47
N PRO A 376 -31.78 10.19 -9.67
CA PRO A 376 -31.73 11.46 -10.43
C PRO A 376 -33.08 11.89 -10.93
N PHE A 377 -34.11 11.10 -10.70
CA PHE A 377 -35.51 11.37 -11.06
C PHE A 377 -36.45 10.87 -9.96
N ASP A 378 -37.57 11.53 -9.78
CA ASP A 378 -38.57 11.13 -8.80
C ASP A 378 -39.33 9.88 -9.27
N ILE A 379 -39.01 8.73 -8.67
CA ILE A 379 -39.73 7.47 -8.91
C ILE A 379 -40.80 7.18 -7.85
N SER A 380 -41.05 8.13 -6.93
CA SER A 380 -41.97 7.91 -5.79
C SER A 380 -43.38 7.53 -6.25
N ASN A 381 -43.76 7.85 -7.46
CA ASN A 381 -45.05 7.51 -8.07
C ASN A 381 -45.02 6.24 -8.92
N SER A 382 -43.84 5.68 -9.25
CA SER A 382 -43.70 4.53 -10.15
C SER A 382 -44.01 3.17 -9.49
N PHE A 383 -44.09 3.13 -8.16
CA PHE A 383 -44.34 1.90 -7.36
C PHE A 383 -45.59 2.00 -6.48
N LYS A 384 -46.44 3.01 -6.74
CA LYS A 384 -47.76 3.13 -6.12
C LYS A 384 -48.78 2.41 -6.99
N GLU A 385 -48.86 1.10 -6.89
CA GLU A 385 -50.04 0.31 -7.20
C GLU A 385 -50.38 -0.63 -6.05
#